data_ed1359fd89bf33afc5c6866d916588ae
#
_entry.id   ed1359fd89bf33afc5c6866d916588ae
#
_cell.length_a   1.000
_cell.length_b   1.000
_cell.length_c   1.000
_cell.angle_alpha   90.00
_cell.angle_beta   90.00
_cell.angle_gamma   90.00
#
_symmetry.space_group_name_H-M   'P 1'
#
loop_
_entity.id
_entity.type
_entity.pdbx_description
1 polymer ?
#
loop_
_entity_poly.entity_id
_entity_poly.type
_entity_poly.pdbx_seq_one_letter_code
_entity_poly.pdbx_strand_id
1 'polypeptide(L)'
;MLSKLDDYPVHQTPEPLIHTASSDRNTYDRFWYNGHDKEGQYYFGIALCRYPNLGITDCSLSLVTEGKQYAFHASRRSSNEPSDLTVGPFQLQILEPMGKHRLVIDDNDTGIRCDLLFTPTTIPFQEQRQTTRNARHIVMDATRLDQFGQWEGAIHFDGKRLDIDARNSCGLKDRSWGIRPVGEPYTGGAPLDPRRVMHFMWLPLHWSNQCTLAGMFEYEDGYQWHSDQVILPTYNKPDLIPGMTDSGSQHWQGIVNHHLQFEPGTRFAKSGSLTMNNRHGESMEISVEPLLRHHMKGLGYQNPEWGHGRWQGELKVGAEFWKLDELDPLAFENLHVQQVVKARCGNDIGYGVLEQFHMGPYEPYGFTGYFDGYKG
;
A
#
# COMPACT_ATOMS: atom_id res chain seq x y z
N MET A 1 11.09 -0.27 -29.79
CA MET A 1 12.32 -0.54 -28.99
C MET A 1 12.13 -1.91 -28.36
N LEU A 2 13.18 -2.75 -28.34
CA LEU A 2 13.12 -4.09 -27.79
C LEU A 2 13.61 -4.14 -26.34
N SER A 3 13.06 -5.02 -25.54
CA SER A 3 13.49 -5.37 -24.18
C SER A 3 13.99 -6.83 -24.17
N LYS A 4 14.76 -7.22 -23.15
CA LYS A 4 15.19 -8.63 -23.00
C LYS A 4 14.02 -9.58 -22.76
N LEU A 5 12.89 -9.07 -22.27
CA LEU A 5 11.68 -9.87 -22.10
C LEU A 5 10.99 -10.22 -23.42
N ASP A 6 11.29 -9.50 -24.52
CA ASP A 6 10.76 -9.85 -25.84
C ASP A 6 11.29 -11.19 -26.39
N ASP A 7 12.36 -11.75 -25.78
CA ASP A 7 12.84 -13.12 -26.09
C ASP A 7 11.98 -14.22 -25.46
N TYR A 8 11.02 -13.87 -24.58
CA TYR A 8 10.11 -14.80 -23.96
C TYR A 8 8.69 -14.71 -24.58
N PRO A 9 7.89 -15.81 -24.58
CA PRO A 9 6.55 -15.82 -25.17
C PRO A 9 5.51 -15.15 -24.23
N VAL A 10 5.74 -13.90 -23.86
CA VAL A 10 4.91 -13.12 -22.90
C VAL A 10 4.17 -11.95 -23.54
N HIS A 11 4.27 -11.77 -24.87
CA HIS A 11 3.59 -10.69 -25.58
C HIS A 11 2.06 -10.84 -25.52
N GLN A 12 1.40 -9.77 -25.09
CA GLN A 12 -0.06 -9.66 -25.02
C GLN A 12 -0.64 -8.77 -26.14
N THR A 13 0.23 -8.09 -26.87
CA THR A 13 -0.07 -7.24 -28.02
C THR A 13 0.95 -7.49 -29.13
N PRO A 14 0.73 -7.02 -30.37
CA PRO A 14 1.75 -7.09 -31.43
C PRO A 14 2.98 -6.20 -31.17
N GLU A 15 2.93 -5.30 -30.19
CA GLU A 15 4.01 -4.36 -29.89
C GLU A 15 5.07 -5.00 -28.99
N PRO A 16 6.35 -4.51 -29.06
CA PRO A 16 7.36 -4.84 -28.07
C PRO A 16 6.92 -4.53 -26.64
N LEU A 17 7.44 -5.27 -25.65
CA LEU A 17 7.03 -5.19 -24.24
C LEU A 17 7.19 -3.83 -23.58
N ILE A 18 8.00 -2.94 -24.13
CA ILE A 18 8.12 -1.57 -23.64
C ILE A 18 6.82 -0.77 -23.80
N HIS A 19 6.00 -1.13 -24.77
CA HIS A 19 4.73 -0.48 -25.07
C HIS A 19 3.61 -1.22 -24.35
N THR A 20 2.80 -0.49 -23.60
CA THR A 20 1.62 -1.06 -22.95
C THR A 20 0.45 -1.17 -23.92
N ALA A 21 -0.49 -2.08 -23.63
CA ALA A 21 -1.70 -2.24 -24.43
C ALA A 21 -2.61 -0.98 -24.42
N SER A 22 -2.49 -0.15 -23.40
CA SER A 22 -3.23 1.10 -23.25
C SER A 22 -2.30 2.28 -23.46
N SER A 23 -2.73 3.31 -24.19
CA SER A 23 -2.06 4.60 -24.30
C SER A 23 -2.45 5.58 -23.20
N ASP A 24 -3.24 5.16 -22.21
CA ASP A 24 -3.63 6.01 -21.10
C ASP A 24 -2.38 6.45 -20.32
N ARG A 25 -2.22 7.76 -20.15
CA ARG A 25 -1.08 8.34 -19.44
C ARG A 25 -0.96 7.86 -17.99
N ASN A 26 -2.08 7.44 -17.40
CA ASN A 26 -2.18 6.98 -16.02
C ASN A 26 -1.93 5.47 -15.88
N THR A 27 -1.43 4.81 -16.94
CA THR A 27 -0.99 3.42 -16.88
C THR A 27 0.18 3.29 -15.91
N TYR A 28 0.10 2.31 -15.01
CA TYR A 28 1.11 2.06 -13.98
C TYR A 28 1.33 0.57 -13.76
N ASP A 29 2.48 0.24 -13.17
CA ASP A 29 2.82 -1.10 -12.66
C ASP A 29 3.65 -0.93 -11.39
N ARG A 30 3.13 -1.41 -10.23
CA ARG A 30 3.64 -1.07 -8.91
C ARG A 30 3.91 -2.28 -8.03
N PHE A 31 5.03 -2.22 -7.35
CA PHE A 31 5.33 -2.97 -6.14
C PHE A 31 5.11 -2.06 -4.94
N TRP A 32 4.46 -2.58 -3.92
CA TRP A 32 4.30 -1.93 -2.66
C TRP A 32 4.45 -2.94 -1.53
N TYR A 33 5.04 -2.52 -0.43
CA TYR A 33 5.27 -3.37 0.73
C TYR A 33 5.10 -2.57 2.00
N ASN A 34 4.67 -3.25 3.07
CA ASN A 34 4.89 -2.78 4.42
C ASN A 34 5.64 -3.80 5.26
N GLY A 35 6.18 -3.30 6.37
CA GLY A 35 6.75 -4.13 7.44
C GLY A 35 6.67 -3.38 8.77
N HIS A 36 6.36 -4.12 9.82
CA HIS A 36 6.26 -3.59 11.17
C HIS A 36 6.55 -4.69 12.20
N ASP A 37 6.87 -4.30 13.42
CA ASP A 37 6.91 -5.22 14.54
C ASP A 37 5.52 -5.38 15.20
N LYS A 38 5.41 -6.31 16.13
CA LYS A 38 4.17 -6.60 16.85
C LYS A 38 3.86 -5.62 17.97
N GLU A 39 4.81 -4.77 18.35
CA GLU A 39 4.70 -3.85 19.50
C GLU A 39 4.50 -2.39 19.06
N GLY A 40 4.55 -2.11 17.76
CA GLY A 40 4.43 -0.76 17.21
C GLY A 40 5.66 0.11 17.48
N GLN A 41 6.85 -0.49 17.57
CA GLN A 41 8.10 0.25 17.76
C GLN A 41 8.60 0.84 16.42
N TYR A 42 8.31 0.15 15.33
CA TYR A 42 8.59 0.65 13.98
C TYR A 42 7.51 0.22 12.98
N TYR A 43 7.41 1.01 11.96
CA TYR A 43 6.74 0.69 10.70
C TYR A 43 7.61 1.20 9.55
N PHE A 44 7.71 0.43 8.49
CA PHE A 44 8.24 0.90 7.22
C PHE A 44 7.34 0.51 6.06
N GLY A 45 7.30 1.38 5.05
CA GLY A 45 6.70 1.11 3.76
C GLY A 45 7.73 1.26 2.65
N ILE A 46 7.57 0.52 1.56
CA ILE A 46 8.42 0.60 0.37
C ILE A 46 7.54 0.56 -0.86
N ALA A 47 7.81 1.44 -1.81
CA ALA A 47 7.15 1.46 -3.11
C ALA A 47 8.17 1.54 -4.24
N LEU A 48 7.92 0.82 -5.32
CA LEU A 48 8.55 1.00 -6.63
C LEU A 48 7.45 0.99 -7.68
N CYS A 49 7.39 2.01 -8.51
CA CYS A 49 6.38 2.10 -9.54
C CYS A 49 6.97 2.51 -10.89
N ARG A 50 6.51 1.85 -11.94
CA ARG A 50 6.72 2.25 -13.33
C ARG A 50 5.47 2.90 -13.87
N TYR A 51 5.66 4.01 -14.58
CA TYR A 51 4.61 4.72 -15.33
C TYR A 51 5.03 4.75 -16.80
N PRO A 52 4.80 3.65 -17.53
CA PRO A 52 5.40 3.45 -18.84
C PRO A 52 5.04 4.55 -19.84
N ASN A 53 3.80 5.03 -19.84
CA ASN A 53 3.34 6.08 -20.75
C ASN A 53 3.76 7.51 -20.31
N LEU A 54 4.28 7.67 -19.09
CA LEU A 54 4.96 8.89 -18.66
C LEU A 54 6.47 8.81 -18.80
N GLY A 55 7.02 7.61 -19.04
CA GLY A 55 8.47 7.38 -19.13
C GLY A 55 9.18 7.56 -17.78
N ILE A 56 8.51 7.29 -16.66
CA ILE A 56 9.00 7.50 -15.29
C ILE A 56 9.01 6.19 -14.52
N THR A 57 10.09 5.99 -13.72
CA THR A 57 10.13 4.99 -12.66
C THR A 57 10.53 5.70 -11.38
N ASP A 58 9.72 5.58 -10.34
CA ASP A 58 10.00 6.14 -9.02
C ASP A 58 9.97 5.06 -7.92
N CYS A 59 10.61 5.36 -6.80
CA CYS A 59 10.61 4.53 -5.63
C CYS A 59 10.72 5.36 -4.35
N SER A 60 10.30 4.74 -3.25
CA SER A 60 10.42 5.32 -1.92
C SER A 60 10.55 4.25 -0.86
N LEU A 61 11.22 4.59 0.24
CA LEU A 61 11.18 3.90 1.53
C LEU A 61 10.81 4.93 2.59
N SER A 62 9.81 4.63 3.41
CA SER A 62 9.47 5.50 4.54
C SER A 62 9.45 4.70 5.82
N LEU A 63 10.10 5.20 6.86
CA LEU A 63 10.25 4.57 8.18
C LEU A 63 9.66 5.47 9.25
N VAL A 64 8.83 4.92 10.11
CA VAL A 64 8.39 5.56 11.36
C VAL A 64 8.98 4.81 12.55
N THR A 65 9.61 5.55 13.43
CA THR A 65 10.09 5.09 14.73
C THR A 65 10.34 6.30 15.64
N GLU A 66 10.24 6.11 16.95
CA GLU A 66 10.55 7.14 17.96
C GLU A 66 9.83 8.50 17.73
N GLY A 67 8.56 8.46 17.27
CA GLY A 67 7.77 9.68 17.02
C GLY A 67 8.18 10.48 15.78
N LYS A 68 9.03 9.92 14.94
CA LYS A 68 9.56 10.55 13.73
C LYS A 68 9.29 9.70 12.49
N GLN A 69 9.10 10.36 11.36
CA GLN A 69 8.99 9.72 10.07
C GLN A 69 10.11 10.19 9.14
N TYR A 70 10.84 9.24 8.58
CA TYR A 70 11.90 9.44 7.60
C TYR A 70 11.44 8.88 6.28
N ALA A 71 11.81 9.52 5.16
CA ALA A 71 11.52 9.03 3.84
C ALA A 71 12.71 9.22 2.90
N PHE A 72 13.05 8.16 2.18
CA PHE A 72 13.92 8.15 1.02
C PHE A 72 13.06 8.16 -0.23
N HIS A 73 13.43 8.93 -1.23
CA HIS A 73 12.79 8.99 -2.54
C HIS A 73 13.83 8.96 -3.64
N ALA A 74 13.50 8.28 -4.73
CA ALA A 74 14.24 8.41 -5.96
C ALA A 74 13.30 8.31 -7.17
N SER A 75 13.62 9.04 -8.23
CA SER A 75 12.87 9.03 -9.49
C SER A 75 13.83 9.15 -10.65
N ARG A 76 13.56 8.42 -11.73
CA ARG A 76 14.33 8.49 -12.96
C ARG A 76 13.48 8.35 -14.22
N ARG A 77 14.09 8.69 -15.37
CA ARG A 77 13.54 8.23 -16.64
C ARG A 77 13.53 6.70 -16.69
N SER A 78 12.40 6.12 -17.08
CA SER A 78 12.30 4.66 -17.27
C SER A 78 13.28 4.16 -18.32
N SER A 79 13.89 3.01 -18.06
CA SER A 79 14.63 2.28 -19.08
C SER A 79 13.68 1.52 -20.02
N ASN A 80 14.22 1.04 -21.14
CA ASN A 80 13.47 0.21 -22.09
C ASN A 80 13.22 -1.22 -21.56
N GLU A 81 13.93 -1.61 -20.50
CA GLU A 81 13.80 -2.94 -19.90
C GLU A 81 12.75 -2.93 -18.80
N PRO A 82 11.57 -3.56 -18.97
CA PRO A 82 10.56 -3.63 -17.91
C PRO A 82 11.03 -4.33 -16.64
N SER A 83 12.03 -5.19 -16.72
CA SER A 83 12.65 -5.91 -15.62
C SER A 83 13.74 -5.11 -14.88
N ASP A 84 14.08 -3.90 -15.34
CA ASP A 84 14.99 -3.02 -14.64
C ASP A 84 14.29 -2.31 -13.49
N LEU A 85 14.40 -2.87 -12.29
CA LEU A 85 13.79 -2.41 -11.05
C LEU A 85 14.79 -1.63 -10.17
N THR A 86 15.68 -0.87 -10.81
CA THR A 86 16.69 -0.04 -10.16
C THR A 86 16.38 1.44 -10.34
N VAL A 87 16.47 2.25 -9.29
CA VAL A 87 16.31 3.71 -9.33
C VAL A 87 17.40 4.38 -8.48
N GLY A 88 18.47 4.84 -9.10
CA GLY A 88 19.63 5.35 -8.37
C GLY A 88 20.20 4.28 -7.43
N PRO A 89 20.33 4.56 -6.12
CA PRO A 89 20.83 3.59 -5.14
C PRO A 89 19.82 2.51 -4.76
N PHE A 90 18.55 2.65 -5.14
CA PHE A 90 17.49 1.68 -4.84
C PHE A 90 17.48 0.53 -5.85
N GLN A 91 17.30 -0.69 -5.35
CA GLN A 91 17.19 -1.92 -6.13
C GLN A 91 16.11 -2.85 -5.54
N LEU A 92 15.17 -3.31 -6.36
CA LEU A 92 14.30 -4.43 -6.04
C LEU A 92 14.75 -5.66 -6.82
N GLN A 93 15.08 -6.73 -6.12
CA GLN A 93 15.47 -8.02 -6.67
C GLN A 93 14.38 -9.05 -6.43
N ILE A 94 13.79 -9.60 -7.49
CA ILE A 94 12.88 -10.74 -7.43
C ILE A 94 13.74 -12.00 -7.41
N LEU A 95 14.04 -12.53 -6.22
CA LEU A 95 14.86 -13.74 -6.07
C LEU A 95 14.07 -15.00 -6.46
N GLU A 96 12.78 -15.01 -6.12
CA GLU A 96 11.84 -16.06 -6.47
C GLU A 96 10.51 -15.40 -6.87
N PRO A 97 10.01 -15.58 -8.11
CA PRO A 97 8.71 -15.04 -8.53
C PRO A 97 7.58 -15.54 -7.62
N MET A 98 6.71 -14.64 -7.16
CA MET A 98 5.69 -14.88 -6.12
C MET A 98 6.25 -15.45 -4.81
N GLY A 99 7.54 -15.38 -4.63
CA GLY A 99 8.30 -15.83 -3.47
C GLY A 99 9.10 -14.69 -2.84
N LYS A 100 10.41 -14.90 -2.72
CA LYS A 100 11.33 -14.02 -2.01
C LYS A 100 11.73 -12.81 -2.84
N HIS A 101 11.69 -11.63 -2.21
CA HIS A 101 12.16 -10.38 -2.78
C HIS A 101 13.20 -9.75 -1.85
N ARG A 102 14.27 -9.19 -2.43
CA ARG A 102 15.26 -8.41 -1.69
C ARG A 102 15.18 -6.95 -2.13
N LEU A 103 15.17 -6.05 -1.16
CA LEU A 103 15.15 -4.61 -1.37
C LEU A 103 16.42 -4.01 -0.77
N VAL A 104 17.17 -3.29 -1.60
CA VAL A 104 18.43 -2.68 -1.22
C VAL A 104 18.38 -1.20 -1.52
N ILE A 105 18.85 -0.39 -0.61
CA ILE A 105 19.25 1.00 -0.84
C ILE A 105 20.71 1.08 -0.45
N ASP A 106 21.57 1.25 -1.45
CA ASP A 106 23.02 1.40 -1.26
C ASP A 106 23.37 2.74 -0.61
N ASP A 107 24.64 2.92 -0.21
CA ASP A 107 25.16 4.18 0.34
C ASP A 107 24.87 5.35 -0.60
N ASN A 108 24.37 6.44 -0.02
CA ASN A 108 23.97 7.64 -0.74
C ASN A 108 23.94 8.85 0.19
N ASP A 109 23.80 10.05 -0.37
CA ASP A 109 23.88 11.31 0.37
C ASP A 109 22.69 11.57 1.31
N THR A 110 21.60 10.77 1.26
CA THR A 110 20.45 10.93 2.17
C THR A 110 20.70 10.35 3.55
N GLY A 111 21.70 9.48 3.71
CA GLY A 111 21.97 8.76 4.94
C GLY A 111 20.98 7.62 5.24
N ILE A 112 20.00 7.39 4.35
CA ILE A 112 19.05 6.26 4.44
C ILE A 112 19.52 5.15 3.53
N ARG A 113 19.75 3.97 4.08
CA ARG A 113 20.12 2.75 3.37
C ARG A 113 19.46 1.54 3.99
N CYS A 114 19.25 0.48 3.22
CA CYS A 114 18.72 -0.76 3.75
C CYS A 114 19.19 -1.98 2.94
N ASP A 115 19.07 -3.13 3.59
CA ASP A 115 19.13 -4.44 2.96
C ASP A 115 18.08 -5.31 3.66
N LEU A 116 16.99 -5.58 2.95
CA LEU A 116 15.79 -6.22 3.49
C LEU A 116 15.38 -7.40 2.62
N LEU A 117 15.10 -8.53 3.23
CA LEU A 117 14.58 -9.72 2.58
C LEU A 117 13.13 -9.95 3.01
N PHE A 118 12.21 -9.95 2.04
CA PHE A 118 10.83 -10.39 2.21
C PHE A 118 10.73 -11.89 1.94
N THR A 119 10.14 -12.62 2.89
CA THR A 119 9.85 -14.05 2.76
C THR A 119 8.35 -14.28 2.95
N PRO A 120 7.62 -14.85 1.96
CA PRO A 120 6.18 -15.05 2.07
C PRO A 120 5.83 -16.12 3.11
N THR A 121 4.66 -15.97 3.72
CA THR A 121 4.05 -16.94 4.64
C THR A 121 2.70 -17.45 4.17
N THR A 122 2.14 -16.87 3.10
CA THR A 122 0.88 -17.30 2.48
C THR A 122 1.04 -17.47 0.98
N ILE A 123 0.05 -18.07 0.32
CA ILE A 123 -0.12 -17.93 -1.11
C ILE A 123 -0.39 -16.45 -1.46
N PRO A 124 -0.10 -15.98 -2.69
CA PRO A 124 -0.66 -14.73 -3.16
C PRO A 124 -2.16 -14.86 -3.39
N PHE A 125 -2.91 -13.79 -3.19
CA PHE A 125 -4.32 -13.75 -3.57
C PHE A 125 -4.61 -12.49 -4.39
N GLN A 126 -5.55 -12.60 -5.31
CA GLN A 126 -5.96 -11.47 -6.15
C GLN A 126 -7.22 -10.86 -5.56
N GLU A 127 -7.19 -9.55 -5.31
CA GLU A 127 -8.37 -8.76 -4.96
C GLU A 127 -9.33 -8.65 -6.16
N GLN A 128 -10.57 -8.26 -5.91
CA GLN A 128 -11.51 -7.94 -6.98
C GLN A 128 -10.99 -6.77 -7.81
N ARG A 129 -11.09 -6.89 -9.14
CA ARG A 129 -10.68 -5.80 -10.04
C ARG A 129 -11.50 -4.54 -9.75
N GLN A 130 -10.82 -3.45 -9.48
CA GLN A 130 -11.41 -2.17 -9.18
C GLN A 130 -11.51 -1.32 -10.45
N THR A 131 -12.75 -0.98 -10.86
CA THR A 131 -12.98 -0.09 -12.00
C THR A 131 -13.88 1.06 -11.58
N THR A 132 -13.37 2.30 -11.70
CA THR A 132 -14.15 3.51 -11.42
C THR A 132 -14.02 4.51 -12.55
N ARG A 133 -15.09 5.28 -12.74
CA ARG A 133 -15.15 6.34 -13.76
C ARG A 133 -15.52 7.68 -13.11
N ASN A 134 -14.98 8.76 -13.68
CA ASN A 134 -15.50 10.10 -13.47
C ASN A 134 -15.97 10.61 -14.84
N ALA A 135 -17.27 10.80 -14.97
CA ALA A 135 -17.94 11.05 -16.25
C ALA A 135 -17.55 9.98 -17.30
N ARG A 136 -16.80 10.37 -18.33
CA ARG A 136 -16.40 9.49 -19.44
C ARG A 136 -15.01 8.88 -19.27
N HIS A 137 -14.23 9.36 -18.30
CA HIS A 137 -12.86 8.90 -18.08
C HIS A 137 -12.81 7.74 -17.07
N ILE A 138 -11.99 6.74 -17.34
CA ILE A 138 -11.56 5.77 -16.34
C ILE A 138 -10.56 6.47 -15.44
N VAL A 139 -10.88 6.59 -14.15
CA VAL A 139 -9.95 7.14 -13.16
C VAL A 139 -9.21 6.06 -12.42
N MET A 140 -9.80 4.86 -12.31
CA MET A 140 -9.13 3.67 -11.83
C MET A 140 -9.63 2.44 -12.58
N ASP A 141 -8.72 1.60 -13.04
CA ASP A 141 -8.95 0.26 -13.56
C ASP A 141 -7.74 -0.59 -13.19
N ALA A 142 -7.79 -1.19 -12.03
CA ALA A 142 -6.64 -1.83 -11.41
C ALA A 142 -6.91 -3.29 -11.07
N THR A 143 -5.93 -4.13 -11.37
CA THR A 143 -5.76 -5.45 -10.79
C THR A 143 -4.75 -5.36 -9.66
N ARG A 144 -5.04 -6.02 -8.53
CA ARG A 144 -4.16 -6.07 -7.37
C ARG A 144 -4.05 -7.49 -6.87
N LEU A 145 -2.88 -7.83 -6.35
CA LEU A 145 -2.64 -9.05 -5.59
C LEU A 145 -1.84 -8.73 -4.34
N ASP A 146 -2.15 -9.43 -3.27
CA ASP A 146 -1.47 -9.32 -1.99
C ASP A 146 -0.87 -10.66 -1.56
N GLN A 147 0.20 -10.61 -0.78
CA GLN A 147 0.84 -11.78 -0.19
C GLN A 147 1.45 -11.41 1.15
N PHE A 148 0.99 -12.07 2.22
CA PHE A 148 1.55 -11.89 3.54
C PHE A 148 2.93 -12.54 3.66
N GLY A 149 3.76 -11.96 4.52
CA GLY A 149 5.12 -12.45 4.73
C GLY A 149 5.79 -11.86 5.96
N GLN A 150 7.08 -12.08 6.03
CA GLN A 150 7.97 -11.62 7.09
C GLN A 150 9.18 -10.93 6.50
N TRP A 151 9.82 -10.08 7.29
CA TRP A 151 11.01 -9.34 6.91
C TRP A 151 12.20 -9.68 7.79
N GLU A 152 13.39 -9.73 7.18
CA GLU A 152 14.66 -9.73 7.90
C GLU A 152 15.65 -8.78 7.22
N GLY A 153 16.63 -8.29 7.99
CA GLY A 153 17.65 -7.38 7.49
C GLY A 153 17.85 -6.16 8.36
N ALA A 154 18.19 -5.03 7.76
CA ALA A 154 18.40 -3.79 8.50
C ALA A 154 18.09 -2.53 7.69
N ILE A 155 17.66 -1.48 8.40
CA ILE A 155 17.51 -0.11 7.90
C ILE A 155 18.46 0.80 8.67
N HIS A 156 19.24 1.62 7.94
CA HIS A 156 20.06 2.67 8.51
C HIS A 156 19.43 4.04 8.22
N PHE A 157 19.39 4.89 9.21
CA PHE A 157 18.79 6.23 9.14
C PHE A 157 19.32 7.10 10.26
N ASP A 158 19.55 8.38 10.05
CA ASP A 158 19.95 9.37 11.07
C ASP A 158 21.15 8.87 11.95
N GLY A 159 22.12 8.21 11.32
CA GLY A 159 23.27 7.63 12.03
C GLY A 159 22.96 6.38 12.87
N LYS A 160 21.71 5.93 12.88
CA LYS A 160 21.22 4.75 13.62
C LYS A 160 21.09 3.52 12.73
N ARG A 161 20.96 2.36 13.35
CA ARG A 161 20.63 1.09 12.69
C ARG A 161 19.42 0.47 13.39
N LEU A 162 18.44 0.07 12.61
CA LEU A 162 17.29 -0.74 13.03
C LEU A 162 17.46 -2.14 12.42
N ASP A 163 17.62 -3.14 13.27
CA ASP A 163 17.64 -4.54 12.87
C ASP A 163 16.20 -5.09 12.81
N ILE A 164 15.87 -5.76 11.73
CA ILE A 164 14.57 -6.38 11.48
C ILE A 164 14.72 -7.91 11.63
N ASP A 165 13.98 -8.49 12.58
CA ASP A 165 13.98 -9.94 12.85
C ASP A 165 12.68 -10.56 12.33
N ALA A 166 12.80 -11.56 11.45
CA ALA A 166 11.67 -12.26 10.84
C ALA A 166 10.68 -12.85 11.87
N ARG A 167 11.15 -13.24 13.06
CA ARG A 167 10.29 -13.81 14.12
C ARG A 167 9.33 -12.79 14.74
N ASN A 168 9.70 -11.52 14.71
CA ASN A 168 8.91 -10.42 15.28
C ASN A 168 8.32 -9.48 14.25
N SER A 169 8.72 -9.60 12.97
CA SER A 169 8.19 -8.76 11.90
C SER A 169 6.91 -9.35 11.30
N CYS A 170 6.02 -8.47 10.92
CA CYS A 170 4.88 -8.74 10.03
C CYS A 170 5.06 -7.92 8.76
N GLY A 171 4.65 -8.45 7.63
CA GLY A 171 4.76 -7.76 6.36
C GLY A 171 3.75 -8.21 5.34
N LEU A 172 3.52 -7.36 4.37
CA LEU A 172 2.69 -7.64 3.21
C LEU A 172 3.35 -7.08 1.96
N LYS A 173 3.21 -7.81 0.87
CA LYS A 173 3.52 -7.42 -0.51
C LYS A 173 2.21 -7.18 -1.24
N ASP A 174 2.00 -5.97 -1.76
CA ASP A 174 0.95 -5.58 -2.70
C ASP A 174 1.59 -5.36 -4.08
N ARG A 175 1.05 -6.02 -5.08
CA ARG A 175 1.35 -5.78 -6.49
C ARG A 175 0.11 -5.29 -7.18
N SER A 176 0.21 -4.16 -7.87
CA SER A 176 -0.93 -3.64 -8.63
C SER A 176 -0.50 -3.05 -9.96
N TRP A 177 -1.38 -3.16 -10.96
CA TRP A 177 -1.15 -2.61 -12.29
C TRP A 177 -2.48 -2.24 -12.97
N GLY A 178 -2.40 -1.36 -13.97
CA GLY A 178 -3.55 -0.88 -14.71
C GLY A 178 -3.55 0.63 -14.85
N ILE A 179 -4.66 1.28 -14.50
CA ILE A 179 -4.85 2.73 -14.60
C ILE A 179 -5.20 3.27 -13.20
N ARG A 180 -4.51 4.34 -12.77
CA ARG A 180 -4.81 5.09 -11.55
C ARG A 180 -4.38 6.55 -11.70
N PRO A 181 -4.95 7.51 -10.93
CA PRO A 181 -4.49 8.90 -10.98
C PRO A 181 -3.02 8.99 -10.55
N VAL A 182 -2.14 9.41 -11.47
CA VAL A 182 -0.70 9.60 -11.22
C VAL A 182 -0.17 10.79 -12.00
N GLY A 183 0.99 11.30 -11.59
CA GLY A 183 1.64 12.45 -12.22
C GLY A 183 0.87 13.76 -12.00
N GLU A 184 1.06 14.69 -12.92
CA GLU A 184 0.34 15.96 -12.88
C GLU A 184 -1.15 15.75 -13.23
N PRO A 185 -2.06 16.57 -12.64
CA PRO A 185 -3.47 16.50 -12.96
C PRO A 185 -3.74 16.56 -14.46
N TYR A 186 -4.71 15.77 -14.91
CA TYR A 186 -5.13 15.83 -16.33
C TYR A 186 -5.77 17.18 -16.62
N THR A 187 -5.21 17.91 -17.58
CA THR A 187 -5.71 19.19 -18.05
C THR A 187 -6.23 19.08 -19.47
N GLY A 188 -7.46 19.46 -19.71
CA GLY A 188 -8.10 19.45 -21.04
C GLY A 188 -9.48 18.80 -21.02
N GLY A 189 -10.31 19.14 -22.01
CA GLY A 189 -11.71 18.67 -22.09
C GLY A 189 -12.62 19.38 -21.09
N ALA A 190 -13.84 18.84 -20.94
CA ALA A 190 -14.80 19.34 -19.97
C ALA A 190 -14.29 19.07 -18.54
N PRO A 191 -14.53 20.00 -17.60
CA PRO A 191 -14.16 19.79 -16.21
C PRO A 191 -14.77 18.49 -15.66
N LEU A 192 -13.97 17.73 -14.91
CA LEU A 192 -14.46 16.60 -14.15
C LEU A 192 -15.28 17.08 -12.96
N ASP A 193 -16.14 16.22 -12.39
CA ASP A 193 -16.83 16.53 -11.15
C ASP A 193 -15.78 16.81 -10.05
N PRO A 194 -15.76 17.99 -9.45
CA PRO A 194 -14.76 18.35 -8.44
C PRO A 194 -14.97 17.60 -7.11
N ARG A 195 -16.17 17.04 -6.89
CA ARG A 195 -16.51 16.34 -5.65
C ARG A 195 -15.89 14.95 -5.64
N ARG A 196 -14.65 14.90 -5.17
CA ARG A 196 -13.96 13.63 -4.88
C ARG A 196 -14.14 13.32 -3.40
N VAL A 197 -15.13 12.52 -3.09
CA VAL A 197 -15.27 11.88 -1.79
C VAL A 197 -14.55 10.55 -1.87
N MET A 198 -13.73 10.23 -0.88
CA MET A 198 -13.05 8.94 -0.78
C MET A 198 -13.04 8.49 0.66
N HIS A 199 -13.70 7.37 0.91
CA HIS A 199 -13.64 6.67 2.19
C HIS A 199 -13.14 5.27 1.92
N PHE A 200 -11.93 5.01 2.43
CA PHE A 200 -11.20 3.78 2.21
C PHE A 200 -10.66 3.27 3.53
N MET A 201 -10.84 1.98 3.76
CA MET A 201 -10.21 1.24 4.86
C MET A 201 -9.67 -0.08 4.33
N TRP A 202 -8.55 -0.51 4.88
CA TRP A 202 -7.89 -1.75 4.52
C TRP A 202 -7.15 -2.30 5.75
N LEU A 203 -7.43 -3.56 6.09
CA LEU A 203 -7.01 -4.19 7.35
C LEU A 203 -6.41 -5.58 7.08
N PRO A 204 -5.17 -5.70 6.64
CA PRO A 204 -4.42 -6.95 6.65
C PRO A 204 -3.92 -7.28 8.06
N LEU A 205 -4.16 -8.50 8.51
CA LEU A 205 -3.80 -8.98 9.84
C LEU A 205 -3.13 -10.35 9.78
N HIS A 206 -2.10 -10.51 10.59
CA HIS A 206 -1.44 -11.78 10.89
C HIS A 206 -1.96 -12.33 12.22
N TRP A 207 -2.50 -13.53 12.19
CA TRP A 207 -2.96 -14.29 13.35
C TRP A 207 -2.00 -15.47 13.64
N SER A 208 -2.32 -16.30 14.62
CA SER A 208 -1.47 -17.45 14.99
C SER A 208 -1.33 -18.46 13.85
N ASN A 209 -2.41 -18.77 13.10
CA ASN A 209 -2.46 -19.84 12.11
C ASN A 209 -2.95 -19.39 10.72
N GLN A 210 -3.32 -18.14 10.59
CA GLN A 210 -3.90 -17.58 9.37
C GLN A 210 -3.57 -16.11 9.22
N CYS A 211 -3.81 -15.57 8.03
CA CYS A 211 -3.87 -14.15 7.79
C CYS A 211 -5.26 -13.79 7.29
N THR A 212 -5.72 -12.58 7.59
CA THR A 212 -6.97 -12.03 7.07
C THR A 212 -6.71 -10.69 6.42
N LEU A 213 -7.51 -10.38 5.40
CA LEU A 213 -7.59 -9.04 4.85
C LEU A 213 -9.04 -8.65 4.71
N ALA A 214 -9.39 -7.46 5.17
CA ALA A 214 -10.65 -6.80 4.91
C ALA A 214 -10.37 -5.44 4.30
N GLY A 215 -10.86 -5.18 3.09
CA GLY A 215 -10.72 -3.91 2.40
C GLY A 215 -12.05 -3.41 1.89
N MET A 216 -12.28 -2.10 1.93
CA MET A 216 -13.52 -1.51 1.44
C MET A 216 -13.37 -0.08 0.98
N PHE A 217 -14.19 0.29 0.00
CA PHE A 217 -14.42 1.66 -0.43
C PHE A 217 -15.88 2.00 -0.29
N GLU A 218 -16.17 3.18 0.22
CA GLU A 218 -17.53 3.63 0.49
C GLU A 218 -17.79 5.02 -0.11
N TYR A 219 -19.07 5.28 -0.36
CA TYR A 219 -19.58 6.62 -0.62
C TYR A 219 -19.83 7.38 0.69
N GLU A 220 -20.23 8.63 0.59
CA GLU A 220 -20.47 9.50 1.76
C GLU A 220 -21.57 9.00 2.69
N ASP A 221 -22.52 8.21 2.19
CA ASP A 221 -23.62 7.58 2.94
C ASP A 221 -23.24 6.23 3.58
N GLY A 222 -21.98 5.77 3.40
CA GLY A 222 -21.51 4.47 3.87
C GLY A 222 -21.86 3.29 2.97
N TYR A 223 -22.43 3.53 1.77
CA TYR A 223 -22.63 2.45 0.81
C TYR A 223 -21.30 1.91 0.27
N GLN A 224 -21.03 0.61 0.51
CA GLN A 224 -19.83 -0.06 0.00
C GLN A 224 -19.98 -0.38 -1.48
N TRP A 225 -19.23 0.29 -2.32
CA TRP A 225 -19.20 0.04 -3.76
C TRP A 225 -18.09 -0.92 -4.18
N HIS A 226 -17.13 -1.20 -3.28
CA HIS A 226 -16.07 -2.19 -3.46
C HIS A 226 -15.67 -2.76 -2.10
N SER A 227 -15.52 -4.08 -2.00
CA SER A 227 -14.98 -4.74 -0.82
C SER A 227 -14.30 -6.05 -1.16
N ASP A 228 -13.22 -6.36 -0.44
CA ASP A 228 -12.52 -7.63 -0.47
C ASP A 228 -12.38 -8.18 0.94
N GLN A 229 -12.60 -9.48 1.09
CA GLN A 229 -12.44 -10.18 2.35
C GLN A 229 -11.82 -11.55 2.07
N VAL A 230 -10.70 -11.83 2.72
CA VAL A 230 -10.01 -13.12 2.55
C VAL A 230 -9.46 -13.64 3.86
N ILE A 231 -9.46 -14.95 4.01
CA ILE A 231 -8.79 -15.70 5.08
C ILE A 231 -7.84 -16.68 4.42
N LEU A 232 -6.56 -16.62 4.77
CA LEU A 232 -5.49 -17.41 4.19
C LEU A 232 -4.77 -18.23 5.26
N PRO A 233 -4.57 -19.54 5.08
CA PRO A 233 -3.67 -20.32 5.92
C PRO A 233 -2.24 -19.77 5.87
N THR A 234 -1.51 -19.85 6.98
CA THR A 234 -0.09 -19.46 7.05
C THR A 234 0.83 -20.66 7.12
N TYR A 235 2.03 -20.51 6.59
CA TYR A 235 3.07 -21.51 6.50
C TYR A 235 4.35 -20.99 7.14
N ASN A 236 4.96 -21.79 8.01
CA ASN A 236 6.19 -21.44 8.72
C ASN A 236 7.47 -21.58 7.87
N LYS A 237 7.34 -22.15 6.66
CA LYS A 237 8.43 -22.28 5.66
C LYS A 237 7.86 -22.03 4.26
N PRO A 238 8.56 -21.27 3.40
CA PRO A 238 8.11 -21.02 2.03
C PRO A 238 7.86 -22.30 1.20
N ASP A 239 8.70 -23.32 1.38
CA ASP A 239 8.59 -24.59 0.66
C ASP A 239 7.29 -25.37 0.96
N LEU A 240 6.58 -25.00 2.03
CA LEU A 240 5.29 -25.60 2.39
C LEU A 240 4.10 -24.84 1.77
N ILE A 241 4.33 -23.69 1.18
CA ILE A 241 3.27 -22.92 0.49
C ILE A 241 2.88 -23.70 -0.77
N PRO A 242 1.58 -24.06 -0.95
CA PRO A 242 1.16 -24.97 -2.02
C PRO A 242 1.19 -24.34 -3.44
N GLY A 243 1.85 -23.22 -3.61
CA GLY A 243 1.98 -22.51 -4.90
C GLY A 243 1.06 -21.29 -4.99
N MET A 244 0.24 -21.23 -6.04
CA MET A 244 -0.63 -20.06 -6.33
C MET A 244 -2.05 -20.21 -5.79
N THR A 245 -2.44 -21.41 -5.38
CA THR A 245 -3.79 -21.71 -4.86
C THR A 245 -3.69 -22.58 -3.63
N ASP A 246 -4.63 -22.41 -2.73
CA ASP A 246 -4.75 -23.16 -1.49
C ASP A 246 -6.23 -23.47 -1.21
N SER A 247 -6.57 -24.73 -1.01
CA SER A 247 -7.93 -25.18 -0.70
C SER A 247 -8.44 -24.71 0.67
N GLY A 248 -7.53 -24.30 1.57
CA GLY A 248 -7.87 -23.71 2.86
C GLY A 248 -8.17 -22.21 2.78
N SER A 249 -7.92 -21.58 1.64
CA SER A 249 -8.22 -20.15 1.45
C SER A 249 -9.72 -19.91 1.32
N GLN A 250 -10.20 -18.84 1.95
CA GLN A 250 -11.60 -18.43 1.90
C GLN A 250 -11.72 -17.00 1.41
N HIS A 251 -12.50 -16.81 0.35
CA HIS A 251 -12.91 -15.49 -0.13
C HIS A 251 -14.35 -15.24 0.32
N TRP A 252 -14.51 -14.30 1.22
CA TRP A 252 -15.81 -13.95 1.76
C TRP A 252 -16.46 -12.85 0.92
N GLN A 253 -17.70 -13.08 0.55
CA GLN A 253 -18.53 -12.14 -0.21
C GLN A 253 -19.65 -11.61 0.69
N GLY A 254 -19.47 -10.44 1.22
CA GLY A 254 -20.39 -9.77 2.12
C GLY A 254 -19.93 -8.35 2.42
N ILE A 255 -20.70 -7.65 3.23
CA ILE A 255 -20.39 -6.30 3.67
C ILE A 255 -19.41 -6.39 4.84
N VAL A 256 -18.40 -5.54 4.84
CA VAL A 256 -17.53 -5.30 6.00
C VAL A 256 -18.21 -4.25 6.88
N ASN A 257 -18.73 -4.63 8.03
CA ASN A 257 -19.20 -3.65 8.99
C ASN A 257 -18.03 -3.07 9.78
N HIS A 258 -18.12 -1.81 10.15
CA HIS A 258 -17.08 -1.15 10.93
C HIS A 258 -17.69 -0.19 11.95
N HIS A 259 -17.03 -0.10 13.10
CA HIS A 259 -17.37 0.83 14.15
C HIS A 259 -16.08 1.36 14.77
N LEU A 260 -15.62 2.52 14.29
CA LEU A 260 -14.39 3.15 14.76
C LEU A 260 -14.67 4.33 15.68
N GLN A 261 -13.82 4.50 16.65
CA GLN A 261 -13.70 5.72 17.44
C GLN A 261 -12.47 6.49 16.96
N PHE A 262 -12.63 7.78 16.74
CA PHE A 262 -11.56 8.64 16.24
C PHE A 262 -10.93 9.47 17.34
N GLU A 263 -9.69 9.86 17.14
CA GLU A 263 -9.05 10.88 17.97
C GLU A 263 -9.74 12.23 17.75
N PRO A 264 -10.12 12.96 18.83
CA PRO A 264 -10.77 14.27 18.68
C PRO A 264 -9.97 15.23 17.81
N GLY A 265 -10.64 15.93 16.90
CA GLY A 265 -10.01 16.89 15.99
C GLY A 265 -9.27 16.25 14.81
N THR A 266 -9.33 14.93 14.65
CA THR A 266 -8.65 14.22 13.54
C THR A 266 -9.62 13.31 12.78
N ARG A 267 -9.12 12.58 11.79
CA ARG A 267 -9.81 11.47 11.09
C ARG A 267 -9.08 10.15 11.28
N PHE A 268 -8.30 10.01 12.35
CA PHE A 268 -7.53 8.82 12.65
C PHE A 268 -8.21 7.97 13.71
N ALA A 269 -8.30 6.67 13.46
CA ALA A 269 -8.87 5.74 14.45
C ALA A 269 -8.02 5.73 15.73
N LYS A 270 -8.70 5.79 16.85
CA LYS A 270 -8.16 5.57 18.19
C LYS A 270 -8.39 4.13 18.65
N SER A 271 -9.50 3.54 18.27
CA SER A 271 -9.89 2.16 18.55
C SER A 271 -11.12 1.81 17.70
N GLY A 272 -11.56 0.57 17.74
CA GLY A 272 -12.82 0.16 17.15
C GLY A 272 -12.89 -1.30 16.78
N SER A 273 -13.85 -1.65 15.93
CA SER A 273 -13.99 -2.99 15.38
C SER A 273 -14.35 -2.96 13.89
N LEU A 274 -13.91 -4.00 13.18
CA LEU A 274 -14.39 -4.35 11.87
C LEU A 274 -14.97 -5.76 11.93
N THR A 275 -16.06 -6.00 11.21
CA THR A 275 -16.68 -7.33 11.14
C THR A 275 -16.70 -7.79 9.68
N MET A 276 -15.92 -8.81 9.40
CA MET A 276 -15.99 -9.53 8.13
C MET A 276 -17.25 -10.39 8.11
N ASN A 277 -17.94 -10.44 6.99
CA ASN A 277 -19.16 -11.23 6.83
C ASN A 277 -19.13 -12.00 5.52
N ASN A 278 -19.62 -13.23 5.53
CA ASN A 278 -19.86 -13.96 4.30
C ASN A 278 -21.36 -14.08 3.98
N ARG A 279 -21.67 -14.51 2.76
CA ARG A 279 -23.05 -14.68 2.29
C ARG A 279 -23.82 -15.80 2.98
N HIS A 280 -23.17 -16.63 3.79
CA HIS A 280 -23.79 -17.74 4.52
C HIS A 280 -24.15 -17.39 5.97
N GLY A 281 -23.91 -16.13 6.39
CA GLY A 281 -24.20 -15.64 7.72
C GLY A 281 -23.09 -15.89 8.74
N GLU A 282 -21.92 -16.35 8.30
CA GLU A 282 -20.75 -16.40 9.17
C GLU A 282 -20.13 -15.01 9.29
N SER A 283 -19.67 -14.67 10.49
CA SER A 283 -19.05 -13.38 10.78
C SER A 283 -17.79 -13.54 11.64
N MET A 284 -16.85 -12.65 11.44
CA MET A 284 -15.62 -12.53 12.22
C MET A 284 -15.48 -11.09 12.71
N GLU A 285 -15.77 -10.87 14.00
CA GLU A 285 -15.60 -9.56 14.62
C GLU A 285 -14.18 -9.38 15.10
N ILE A 286 -13.54 -8.29 14.68
CA ILE A 286 -12.14 -7.96 14.91
C ILE A 286 -12.07 -6.61 15.60
N SER A 287 -11.70 -6.56 16.87
CA SER A 287 -11.37 -5.30 17.53
C SER A 287 -9.95 -4.89 17.21
N VAL A 288 -9.70 -3.58 17.08
CA VAL A 288 -8.40 -3.01 16.73
C VAL A 288 -7.99 -1.92 17.71
N GLU A 289 -6.72 -1.94 18.09
CA GLU A 289 -6.04 -0.97 18.94
C GLU A 289 -4.81 -0.43 18.18
N PRO A 290 -4.86 0.81 17.64
CA PRO A 290 -3.72 1.44 16.99
C PRO A 290 -2.55 1.67 17.96
N LEU A 291 -1.34 1.36 17.51
CA LEU A 291 -0.09 1.46 18.26
C LEU A 291 0.86 2.52 17.70
N LEU A 292 0.97 2.60 16.37
CA LEU A 292 1.90 3.49 15.68
C LEU A 292 1.28 3.97 14.38
N ARG A 293 1.43 5.24 14.03
CA ARG A 293 0.89 5.84 12.81
C ARG A 293 2.00 6.20 11.83
N HIS A 294 1.80 5.82 10.58
CA HIS A 294 2.61 6.20 9.43
C HIS A 294 1.75 7.05 8.47
N HIS A 295 2.28 8.19 8.02
CA HIS A 295 1.65 9.03 7.00
C HIS A 295 2.13 8.62 5.61
N MET A 296 1.19 8.26 4.74
CA MET A 296 1.46 7.71 3.41
C MET A 296 2.15 8.70 2.46
N LYS A 297 2.19 9.99 2.80
CA LYS A 297 3.00 10.98 2.07
C LYS A 297 4.48 10.60 1.98
N GLY A 298 5.01 9.88 2.98
CA GLY A 298 6.38 9.36 2.94
C GLY A 298 6.62 8.32 1.85
N LEU A 299 5.56 7.80 1.24
CA LEU A 299 5.61 6.90 0.09
C LEU A 299 5.11 7.55 -1.21
N GLY A 300 4.97 8.90 -1.22
CA GLY A 300 4.56 9.67 -2.39
C GLY A 300 3.05 9.91 -2.53
N TYR A 301 2.20 9.36 -1.64
CA TYR A 301 0.76 9.65 -1.67
C TYR A 301 0.51 11.10 -1.23
N GLN A 302 -0.21 11.85 -2.05
CA GLN A 302 -0.50 13.28 -1.83
C GLN A 302 0.75 14.14 -1.51
N ASN A 303 1.96 13.61 -1.72
CA ASN A 303 3.19 14.35 -1.48
C ASN A 303 3.33 15.48 -2.50
N PRO A 304 3.55 16.74 -2.08
CA PRO A 304 3.61 17.88 -2.99
C PRO A 304 4.83 17.87 -3.91
N GLU A 305 5.95 17.29 -3.48
CA GLU A 305 7.18 17.21 -4.27
C GLU A 305 7.35 15.83 -4.91
N TRP A 306 7.26 14.76 -4.12
CA TRP A 306 7.53 13.38 -4.53
C TRP A 306 6.27 12.58 -4.89
N GLY A 307 5.23 13.27 -5.35
CA GLY A 307 4.00 12.61 -5.80
C GLY A 307 4.26 11.61 -6.92
N HIS A 308 3.52 10.51 -6.91
CA HIS A 308 3.67 9.39 -7.83
C HIS A 308 3.65 9.80 -9.31
N GLY A 309 4.65 9.37 -10.09
CA GLY A 309 4.72 9.61 -11.53
C GLY A 309 5.00 11.07 -11.93
N ARG A 310 5.49 11.91 -11.01
CA ARG A 310 5.93 13.26 -11.33
C ARG A 310 7.34 13.27 -11.89
N TRP A 311 7.54 14.04 -12.94
CA TRP A 311 8.86 14.18 -13.54
C TRP A 311 9.81 14.95 -12.64
N GLN A 312 10.91 14.32 -12.23
CA GLN A 312 11.92 14.90 -11.34
C GLN A 312 13.28 15.12 -12.03
N GLY A 313 13.37 14.87 -13.35
CA GLY A 313 14.63 14.87 -14.12
C GLY A 313 15.10 13.47 -14.50
N GLU A 314 16.26 13.37 -15.12
CA GLU A 314 16.83 12.09 -15.60
C GLU A 314 17.09 11.12 -14.43
N LEU A 315 17.57 11.65 -13.30
CA LEU A 315 17.67 10.97 -12.00
C LEU A 315 17.64 12.02 -10.91
N LYS A 316 16.79 11.83 -9.90
CA LYS A 316 16.80 12.62 -8.66
C LYS A 316 16.69 11.66 -7.49
N VAL A 317 17.50 11.90 -6.47
CA VAL A 317 17.46 11.22 -5.16
C VAL A 317 17.27 12.28 -4.08
N GLY A 318 16.47 11.98 -3.08
CA GLY A 318 16.23 12.90 -1.97
C GLY A 318 15.67 12.21 -0.74
N ALA A 319 15.54 12.98 0.33
CA ALA A 319 14.97 12.52 1.58
C ALA A 319 14.09 13.60 2.20
N GLU A 320 13.11 13.16 2.97
CA GLU A 320 12.25 14.00 3.79
C GLU A 320 12.22 13.48 5.24
N PHE A 321 11.89 14.38 6.13
CA PHE A 321 11.82 14.09 7.55
C PHE A 321 10.71 14.90 8.22
N TRP A 322 9.94 14.24 9.11
CA TRP A 322 8.88 14.88 9.88
C TRP A 322 8.88 14.38 11.32
N LYS A 323 8.60 15.27 12.26
CA LYS A 323 8.16 14.89 13.60
C LYS A 323 6.65 14.72 13.57
N LEU A 324 6.13 13.61 14.06
CA LEU A 324 4.71 13.27 13.92
C LEU A 324 3.79 14.21 14.71
N ASP A 325 4.26 14.73 15.83
CA ASP A 325 3.53 15.67 16.70
C ASP A 325 3.46 17.11 16.14
N GLU A 326 4.27 17.42 15.12
CA GLU A 326 4.25 18.74 14.44
C GLU A 326 3.37 18.72 13.17
N LEU A 327 2.82 17.57 12.78
CA LEU A 327 2.00 17.44 11.58
C LEU A 327 0.56 17.94 11.83
N ASP A 328 0.05 18.77 10.93
CA ASP A 328 -1.38 19.07 10.90
C ASP A 328 -2.17 17.81 10.46
N PRO A 329 -3.00 17.22 11.35
CA PRO A 329 -3.71 15.97 11.05
C PRO A 329 -4.79 16.12 9.97
N LEU A 330 -5.19 17.35 9.64
CA LEU A 330 -6.24 17.62 8.66
C LEU A 330 -5.69 18.17 7.33
N ALA A 331 -4.38 18.41 7.22
CA ALA A 331 -3.77 18.74 5.94
C ALA A 331 -3.92 17.55 4.97
N PHE A 332 -4.25 17.84 3.71
CA PHE A 332 -4.58 16.83 2.69
C PHE A 332 -3.51 15.74 2.56
N GLU A 333 -2.24 16.11 2.58
CA GLU A 333 -1.11 15.18 2.51
C GLU A 333 -0.94 14.31 3.74
N ASN A 334 -1.61 14.63 4.85
CA ASN A 334 -1.52 13.88 6.11
C ASN A 334 -2.72 12.98 6.38
N LEU A 335 -3.82 13.08 5.61
CA LEU A 335 -5.06 12.32 5.86
C LEU A 335 -4.91 10.82 5.60
N HIS A 336 -4.07 10.44 4.65
CA HIS A 336 -3.86 9.04 4.30
C HIS A 336 -2.81 8.41 5.23
N VAL A 337 -3.24 7.47 6.05
CA VAL A 337 -2.39 6.86 7.06
C VAL A 337 -2.50 5.35 7.06
N GLN A 338 -1.42 4.69 7.49
CA GLN A 338 -1.46 3.32 7.99
C GLN A 338 -1.10 3.32 9.48
N GLN A 339 -1.91 2.67 10.28
CA GLN A 339 -1.67 2.52 11.71
C GLN A 339 -1.34 1.05 12.00
N VAL A 340 -0.17 0.78 12.58
CA VAL A 340 0.10 -0.54 13.15
C VAL A 340 -0.94 -0.80 14.22
N VAL A 341 -1.59 -1.95 14.18
CA VAL A 341 -2.64 -2.31 15.12
C VAL A 341 -2.35 -3.65 15.79
N LYS A 342 -2.75 -3.72 17.06
CA LYS A 342 -3.03 -4.96 17.76
C LYS A 342 -4.49 -5.28 17.59
N ALA A 343 -4.79 -6.48 17.13
CA ALA A 343 -6.17 -6.92 16.86
C ALA A 343 -6.54 -8.10 17.76
N ARG A 344 -7.85 -8.28 17.99
CA ARG A 344 -8.39 -9.41 18.73
C ARG A 344 -9.63 -9.95 18.03
N CYS A 345 -9.70 -11.28 17.92
CA CYS A 345 -10.90 -12.00 17.51
C CYS A 345 -11.12 -13.15 18.50
N GLY A 346 -12.13 -13.02 19.37
CA GLY A 346 -12.28 -13.92 20.51
C GLY A 346 -11.04 -13.92 21.40
N ASN A 347 -10.40 -15.07 21.54
CA ASN A 347 -9.16 -15.22 22.33
C ASN A 347 -7.87 -15.07 21.49
N ASP A 348 -7.97 -14.99 20.16
CA ASP A 348 -6.80 -14.86 19.30
C ASP A 348 -6.34 -13.41 19.21
N ILE A 349 -5.03 -13.22 19.17
CA ILE A 349 -4.38 -11.92 19.03
C ILE A 349 -3.69 -11.88 17.67
N GLY A 350 -4.02 -10.86 16.90
CA GLY A 350 -3.44 -10.56 15.61
C GLY A 350 -2.66 -9.23 15.61
N TYR A 351 -1.84 -9.06 14.59
CA TYR A 351 -1.09 -7.83 14.35
C TYR A 351 -1.13 -7.50 12.86
N GLY A 352 -1.17 -6.23 12.55
CA GLY A 352 -1.20 -5.77 11.17
C GLY A 352 -1.30 -4.28 11.08
N VAL A 353 -1.95 -3.79 10.04
CA VAL A 353 -2.15 -2.36 9.83
C VAL A 353 -3.60 -2.04 9.54
N LEU A 354 -4.09 -0.92 10.04
CA LEU A 354 -5.32 -0.29 9.60
C LEU A 354 -4.95 0.89 8.71
N GLU A 355 -5.15 0.73 7.41
CA GLU A 355 -5.04 1.84 6.47
C GLU A 355 -6.36 2.58 6.40
N GLN A 356 -6.29 3.91 6.41
CA GLN A 356 -7.44 4.80 6.35
C GLN A 356 -7.16 5.99 5.45
N PHE A 357 -8.14 6.30 4.61
CA PHE A 357 -8.20 7.57 3.92
C PHE A 357 -9.64 8.05 3.84
N HIS A 358 -9.98 9.05 4.66
CA HIS A 358 -11.30 9.65 4.70
C HIS A 358 -11.21 11.10 4.23
N MET A 359 -11.77 11.41 3.07
CA MET A 359 -11.81 12.74 2.48
C MET A 359 -13.23 13.07 2.02
N GLY A 360 -13.77 14.17 2.49
CA GLY A 360 -15.15 14.60 2.22
C GLY A 360 -16.12 14.27 3.36
N PRO A 361 -17.40 14.68 3.18
CA PRO A 361 -18.47 14.30 4.09
C PRO A 361 -18.60 12.78 4.22
N TYR A 362 -18.92 12.30 5.44
CA TYR A 362 -19.07 10.87 5.68
C TYR A 362 -20.04 10.62 6.83
N GLU A 363 -21.26 10.24 6.48
CA GLU A 363 -22.39 10.09 7.42
C GLU A 363 -22.13 9.09 8.54
N PRO A 364 -21.49 7.90 8.30
CA PRO A 364 -21.26 6.92 9.36
C PRO A 364 -20.54 7.48 10.58
N TYR A 365 -19.72 8.53 10.41
CA TYR A 365 -18.94 9.13 11.48
C TYR A 365 -19.19 10.63 11.68
N GLY A 366 -20.22 11.18 11.01
CA GLY A 366 -20.64 12.58 11.19
C GLY A 366 -19.67 13.61 10.66
N PHE A 367 -18.78 13.25 9.72
CA PHE A 367 -17.96 14.22 9.01
C PHE A 367 -18.84 14.98 8.02
N THR A 368 -18.77 16.33 8.04
CA THR A 368 -19.63 17.21 7.25
C THR A 368 -18.88 18.02 6.19
N GLY A 369 -17.57 18.16 6.36
CA GLY A 369 -16.69 18.88 5.46
C GLY A 369 -15.66 17.96 4.77
N TYR A 370 -14.81 18.57 3.94
CA TYR A 370 -13.73 17.81 3.27
C TYR A 370 -12.61 17.42 4.23
N PHE A 371 -12.31 18.28 5.21
CA PHE A 371 -11.15 18.17 6.09
C PHE A 371 -11.49 18.51 7.55
N ASP A 372 -12.76 18.43 7.94
CA ASP A 372 -13.13 18.58 9.34
C ASP A 372 -12.71 17.35 10.16
N GLY A 373 -12.35 17.58 11.40
CA GLY A 373 -12.00 16.51 12.34
C GLY A 373 -13.21 16.00 13.12
N TYR A 374 -13.05 14.83 13.71
CA TYR A 374 -14.06 14.22 14.58
C TYR A 374 -14.37 15.13 15.79
N LYS A 375 -15.66 15.34 16.06
CA LYS A 375 -16.12 16.29 17.10
C LYS A 375 -16.36 15.65 18.47
N GLY A 376 -16.29 14.28 18.55
CA GLY A 376 -16.58 13.53 19.77
C GLY A 376 -18.02 13.06 19.85
#